data_4cbe428b683de4bcfb110cff7c8ff122
#
_entry.id   4cbe428b683de4bcfb110cff7c8ff122
#
_cell.length_a   1.000
_cell.length_b   1.000
_cell.length_c   1.000
_cell.angle_alpha   90.00
_cell.angle_beta   90.00
_cell.angle_gamma   90.00
#
_symmetry.space_group_name_H-M   'P 1'
#
loop_
_entity.id
_entity.type
_entity.pdbx_description
1 polymer ?
#
loop_
_entity_poly.entity_id
_entity_poly.type
_entity_poly.pdbx_seq_one_letter_code
_entity_poly.pdbx_strand_id
1 'polypeptide(L)'
;MTKDDFAKYLRKLLKLNKDIPLAIFMDQLSVHKCREIKALYRDLDIEPILNVGYCPDFNPIEAVFSKVKDVHNRNRLNYLVNKTPYSADKIIRDAFRSISKEHCVNCVNRSLKIL
;
A
#
# COMPACT_ATOMS: atom_id res chain seq x y z
N MET A 1 -14.11 0.60 4.11
CA MET A 1 -14.00 0.63 2.61
C MET A 1 -15.12 -0.21 2.03
N THR A 2 -15.87 0.37 1.14
CA THR A 2 -16.93 -0.33 0.42
C THR A 2 -16.39 -0.91 -0.89
N LYS A 3 -17.16 -1.82 -1.52
CA LYS A 3 -16.80 -2.35 -2.85
C LYS A 3 -16.73 -1.24 -3.90
N ASP A 4 -17.55 -0.21 -3.79
CA ASP A 4 -17.54 0.93 -4.73
C ASP A 4 -16.28 1.77 -4.56
N ASP A 5 -15.84 2.00 -3.33
CA ASP A 5 -14.58 2.69 -3.04
C ASP A 5 -13.39 1.91 -3.60
N PHE A 6 -13.39 0.61 -3.41
CA PHE A 6 -12.33 -0.25 -3.91
C PHE A 6 -12.32 -0.29 -5.43
N ALA A 7 -13.50 -0.33 -6.07
CA ALA A 7 -13.60 -0.27 -7.52
C ALA A 7 -13.02 1.03 -8.08
N LYS A 8 -13.33 2.17 -7.46
CA LYS A 8 -12.74 3.47 -7.83
C LYS A 8 -11.23 3.47 -7.69
N TYR A 9 -10.73 2.88 -6.61
CA TYR A 9 -9.29 2.77 -6.37
C TYR A 9 -8.61 1.96 -7.48
N LEU A 10 -9.16 0.81 -7.85
CA LEU A 10 -8.60 -0.03 -8.91
C LEU A 10 -8.53 0.71 -10.24
N ARG A 11 -9.59 1.42 -10.61
CA ARG A 11 -9.62 2.20 -11.85
C ARG A 11 -8.59 3.33 -11.84
N LYS A 12 -8.45 4.01 -10.71
CA LYS A 12 -7.46 5.08 -10.55
C LYS A 12 -6.04 4.53 -10.63
N LEU A 13 -5.80 3.39 -10.00
CA LEU A 13 -4.50 2.73 -10.01
C LEU A 13 -4.07 2.37 -11.43
N LEU A 14 -4.99 1.82 -12.22
CA LEU A 14 -4.73 1.47 -13.60
C LEU A 14 -4.39 2.71 -14.44
N LYS A 15 -5.14 3.80 -14.27
CA LYS A 15 -4.86 5.08 -14.94
C LYS A 15 -3.49 5.64 -14.59
N LEU A 16 -3.12 5.60 -13.32
CA LEU A 16 -1.83 6.11 -12.85
C LEU A 16 -0.65 5.32 -13.39
N ASN A 17 -0.88 4.08 -13.80
CA ASN A 17 0.13 3.21 -14.40
C ASN A 17 0.01 3.13 -15.93
N LYS A 18 -0.67 4.08 -16.56
CA LYS A 18 -0.79 4.23 -18.02
C LYS A 18 -1.32 2.96 -18.71
N ASP A 19 -2.32 2.35 -18.08
CA ASP A 19 -3.00 1.15 -18.58
C ASP A 19 -2.07 -0.06 -18.80
N ILE A 20 -0.97 -0.12 -18.07
CA ILE A 20 -0.09 -1.28 -18.03
C ILE A 20 -0.82 -2.40 -17.26
N PRO A 21 -0.74 -3.67 -17.71
CA PRO A 21 -1.31 -4.78 -16.94
C PRO A 21 -0.72 -4.84 -15.54
N LEU A 22 -1.59 -4.97 -14.53
CA LEU A 22 -1.20 -4.95 -13.13
C LEU A 22 -1.48 -6.28 -12.45
N ALA A 23 -0.56 -6.69 -11.57
CA ALA A 23 -0.81 -7.70 -10.55
C ALA A 23 -0.81 -6.99 -9.20
N ILE A 24 -1.83 -7.26 -8.37
CA ILE A 24 -1.98 -6.59 -7.08
C ILE A 24 -1.97 -7.64 -5.98
N PHE A 25 -0.97 -7.52 -5.08
CA PHE A 25 -0.89 -8.36 -3.89
C PHE A 25 -1.69 -7.71 -2.76
N MET A 26 -2.61 -8.46 -2.16
CA MET A 26 -3.52 -7.91 -1.16
C MET A 26 -3.99 -8.95 -0.15
N ASP A 27 -4.54 -8.47 0.96
CA ASP A 27 -5.13 -9.32 2.00
C ASP A 27 -6.42 -9.97 1.52
N GLN A 28 -6.84 -11.03 2.23
CA GLN A 28 -8.10 -11.72 1.96
C GLN A 28 -9.29 -11.04 2.65
N LEU A 29 -9.51 -9.77 2.38
CA LEU A 29 -10.73 -9.09 2.84
C LEU A 29 -11.91 -9.47 1.95
N SER A 30 -13.11 -9.51 2.54
CA SER A 30 -14.33 -9.87 1.79
C SER A 30 -14.57 -8.94 0.59
N VAL A 31 -14.26 -7.66 0.72
CA VAL A 31 -14.39 -6.68 -0.37
C VAL A 31 -13.48 -7.02 -1.55
N HIS A 32 -12.31 -7.63 -1.31
CA HIS A 32 -11.39 -8.04 -2.37
C HIS A 32 -11.86 -9.27 -3.14
N LYS A 33 -12.77 -10.04 -2.56
CA LYS A 33 -13.21 -11.34 -3.08
C LYS A 33 -14.67 -11.34 -3.53
N CYS A 34 -15.40 -10.24 -3.40
CA CYS A 34 -16.80 -10.22 -3.77
C CYS A 34 -16.96 -10.35 -5.29
N ARG A 35 -18.13 -10.82 -5.70
CA ARG A 35 -18.43 -11.16 -7.10
C ARG A 35 -18.20 -9.99 -8.05
N GLU A 36 -18.65 -8.81 -7.67
CA GLU A 36 -18.54 -7.59 -8.48
C GLU A 36 -17.08 -7.17 -8.67
N ILE A 37 -16.27 -7.30 -7.64
CA ILE A 37 -14.86 -6.97 -7.71
C ILE A 37 -14.09 -8.02 -8.51
N LYS A 38 -14.42 -9.30 -8.39
CA LYS A 38 -13.82 -10.34 -9.22
C LYS A 38 -14.11 -10.12 -10.71
N ALA A 39 -15.32 -9.69 -11.04
CA ALA A 39 -15.65 -9.33 -12.42
C ALA A 39 -14.83 -8.13 -12.91
N LEU A 40 -14.62 -7.14 -12.03
CA LEU A 40 -13.82 -5.95 -12.34
C LEU A 40 -12.36 -6.29 -12.60
N TYR A 41 -11.76 -7.22 -11.86
CA TYR A 41 -10.38 -7.68 -12.12
C TYR A 41 -10.24 -8.18 -13.57
N ARG A 42 -11.21 -8.95 -14.04
CA ARG A 42 -11.22 -9.45 -15.42
C ARG A 42 -11.39 -8.33 -16.44
N ASP A 43 -12.32 -7.41 -16.18
CA ASP A 43 -12.62 -6.31 -17.09
C ASP A 43 -11.44 -5.35 -17.22
N LEU A 44 -10.70 -5.12 -16.15
CA LEU A 44 -9.55 -4.22 -16.13
C LEU A 44 -8.22 -4.93 -16.40
N ASP A 45 -8.24 -6.24 -16.63
CA ASP A 45 -7.04 -7.06 -16.82
C ASP A 45 -6.05 -6.93 -15.64
N ILE A 46 -6.59 -6.98 -14.43
CA ILE A 46 -5.82 -6.95 -13.19
C ILE A 46 -5.76 -8.37 -12.63
N GLU A 47 -4.55 -8.83 -12.30
CA GLU A 47 -4.37 -10.12 -11.63
C GLU A 47 -4.35 -9.92 -10.11
N PRO A 48 -5.36 -10.41 -9.36
CA PRO A 48 -5.32 -10.36 -7.92
C PRO A 48 -4.47 -11.50 -7.38
N ILE A 49 -3.56 -11.16 -6.46
CA ILE A 49 -2.75 -12.14 -5.74
C ILE A 49 -3.12 -12.00 -4.26
N LEU A 50 -3.91 -12.93 -3.76
CA LEU A 50 -4.37 -12.87 -2.38
C LEU A 50 -3.36 -13.51 -1.44
N ASN A 51 -3.06 -12.80 -0.34
CA ASN A 51 -2.17 -13.31 0.69
C ASN A 51 -2.80 -14.53 1.39
N VAL A 52 -1.96 -15.41 1.92
CA VAL A 52 -2.40 -16.47 2.84
C VAL A 52 -2.94 -15.82 4.10
N GLY A 53 -4.08 -16.29 4.60
CA GLY A 53 -4.70 -15.72 5.80
C GLY A 53 -3.74 -15.70 6.99
N TYR A 54 -3.74 -14.59 7.72
CA TYR A 54 -2.94 -14.40 8.93
C TYR A 54 -1.43 -14.50 8.74
N CYS A 55 -0.91 -14.24 7.54
CA CYS A 55 0.52 -14.24 7.26
C CYS A 55 0.98 -12.85 6.78
N PRO A 56 1.03 -11.83 7.68
CA PRO A 56 1.40 -10.46 7.29
C PRO A 56 2.83 -10.36 6.75
N ASP A 57 3.74 -11.25 7.16
CA ASP A 57 5.12 -11.27 6.70
C ASP A 57 5.25 -11.51 5.19
N PHE A 58 4.23 -12.11 4.58
CA PHE A 58 4.19 -12.34 3.14
C PHE A 58 3.68 -11.13 2.37
N ASN A 59 3.14 -10.12 3.06
CA ASN A 59 2.65 -8.91 2.41
C ASN A 59 3.68 -7.79 2.55
N PRO A 60 4.34 -7.38 1.44
CA PRO A 60 5.41 -6.39 1.50
C PRO A 60 4.94 -5.01 1.97
N ILE A 61 3.65 -4.70 1.87
CA ILE A 61 3.11 -3.40 2.30
C ILE A 61 3.28 -3.20 3.80
N GLU A 62 3.25 -4.27 4.60
CA GLU A 62 3.44 -4.18 6.06
C GLU A 62 4.84 -3.66 6.40
N ALA A 63 5.86 -4.09 5.66
CA ALA A 63 7.22 -3.59 5.82
C ALA A 63 7.33 -2.11 5.41
N VAL A 64 6.63 -1.70 4.36
CA VAL A 64 6.56 -0.30 3.93
C VAL A 64 5.88 0.55 5.00
N PHE A 65 4.75 0.12 5.54
CA PHE A 65 4.06 0.85 6.61
C PHE A 65 4.90 0.98 7.88
N SER A 66 5.67 -0.05 8.21
CA SER A 66 6.60 0.01 9.35
C SER A 66 7.63 1.13 9.16
N LYS A 67 8.20 1.24 7.96
CA LYS A 67 9.14 2.31 7.62
C LYS A 67 8.49 3.69 7.69
N VAL A 68 7.26 3.82 7.18
CA VAL A 68 6.50 5.07 7.25
C VAL A 68 6.28 5.50 8.70
N LYS A 69 5.91 4.56 9.58
CA LYS A 69 5.73 4.84 11.01
C LYS A 69 7.02 5.33 11.66
N ASP A 70 8.15 4.70 11.35
CA ASP A 70 9.45 5.10 11.90
C ASP A 70 9.81 6.52 11.47
N VAL A 71 9.66 6.86 10.21
CA VAL A 71 9.93 8.20 9.68
C VAL A 71 8.98 9.22 10.30
N HIS A 72 7.69 8.89 10.37
CA HIS A 72 6.67 9.75 10.99
C HIS A 72 7.03 10.08 12.45
N ASN A 73 7.36 9.06 13.24
CA ASN A 73 7.70 9.25 14.65
C ASN A 73 8.96 10.08 14.82
N ARG A 74 9.96 9.86 13.99
CA ARG A 74 11.21 10.63 14.01
C ARG A 74 10.96 12.09 13.68
N ASN A 75 10.20 12.36 12.63
CA ASN A 75 9.87 13.72 12.21
C ASN A 75 9.07 14.47 13.28
N ARG A 76 8.07 13.79 13.86
CA ARG A 76 7.27 14.34 14.95
C ARG A 76 8.15 14.72 16.14
N LEU A 77 9.08 13.84 16.54
CA LEU A 77 9.98 14.09 17.64
C LEU A 77 10.87 15.32 17.36
N ASN A 78 11.41 15.44 16.14
CA ASN A 78 12.22 16.59 15.75
C ASN A 78 11.45 17.90 15.86
N TYR A 79 10.19 17.95 15.42
CA TYR A 79 9.37 19.13 15.57
C TYR A 79 9.12 19.49 17.04
N LEU A 80 8.86 18.50 17.88
CA LEU A 80 8.64 18.71 19.31
C LEU A 80 9.89 19.21 20.02
N VAL A 81 11.06 18.64 19.73
CA VAL A 81 12.34 19.03 20.33
C VAL A 81 12.71 20.45 19.92
N ASN A 82 12.53 20.79 18.66
CA ASN A 82 12.87 22.12 18.14
C ASN A 82 11.77 23.17 18.39
N LYS A 83 10.68 22.78 19.02
CA LYS A 83 9.51 23.66 19.30
C LYS A 83 9.01 24.36 18.04
N THR A 84 9.08 23.68 16.90
CA THR A 84 8.63 24.19 15.61
C THR A 84 7.16 23.86 15.40
N PRO A 85 6.32 24.82 14.96
CA PRO A 85 4.94 24.51 14.59
C PRO A 85 4.89 23.48 13.47
N TYR A 86 3.95 22.53 13.57
CA TYR A 86 3.80 21.50 12.55
C TYR A 86 2.32 21.18 12.28
N SER A 87 2.05 20.66 11.09
CA SER A 87 0.78 20.10 10.71
C SER A 87 0.89 18.58 10.72
N ALA A 88 -0.06 17.89 11.34
CA ALA A 88 -0.13 16.44 11.35
C ALA A 88 -0.18 15.88 9.92
N ASP A 89 -0.97 16.51 9.05
CA ASP A 89 -1.09 16.10 7.65
C ASP A 89 0.25 16.20 6.90
N LYS A 90 1.01 17.25 7.17
CA LYS A 90 2.32 17.43 6.53
C LYS A 90 3.30 16.35 6.97
N ILE A 91 3.35 16.03 8.26
CA ILE A 91 4.24 15.00 8.80
C ILE A 91 3.94 13.64 8.15
N ILE A 92 2.66 13.30 8.03
CA ILE A 92 2.23 12.04 7.41
C ILE A 92 2.63 12.00 5.94
N ARG A 93 2.35 13.07 5.18
CA ARG A 93 2.71 13.14 3.76
C ARG A 93 4.21 13.02 3.55
N ASP A 94 5.00 13.72 4.36
CA ASP A 94 6.46 13.68 4.25
C ASP A 94 6.99 12.27 4.55
N ALA A 95 6.38 11.57 5.51
CA ALA A 95 6.75 10.20 5.83
C ALA A 95 6.51 9.27 4.62
N PHE A 96 5.36 9.37 3.96
CA PHE A 96 5.09 8.59 2.76
C PHE A 96 6.02 8.96 1.59
N ARG A 97 6.27 10.25 1.40
CA ARG A 97 7.18 10.72 0.33
C ARG A 97 8.62 10.29 0.52
N SER A 98 9.02 9.98 1.74
CA SER A 98 10.38 9.50 2.04
C SER A 98 10.63 8.08 1.55
N ILE A 99 9.56 7.33 1.24
CA ILE A 99 9.68 5.95 0.78
C ILE A 99 10.07 5.93 -0.69
N SER A 100 11.23 5.36 -0.99
CA SER A 100 11.74 5.26 -2.35
C SER A 100 11.16 4.04 -3.07
N LYS A 101 11.19 4.08 -4.41
CA LYS A 101 10.86 2.92 -5.22
C LYS A 101 11.78 1.73 -4.91
N GLU A 102 13.07 2.00 -4.71
CA GLU A 102 14.04 0.96 -4.34
C GLU A 102 13.68 0.28 -3.02
N HIS A 103 13.25 1.06 -2.03
CA HIS A 103 12.81 0.48 -0.76
C HIS A 103 11.60 -0.44 -0.94
N CYS A 104 10.63 -0.03 -1.76
CA CYS A 104 9.47 -0.87 -2.07
C CYS A 104 9.88 -2.18 -2.76
N VAL A 105 10.78 -2.10 -3.74
CA VAL A 105 11.31 -3.29 -4.42
C VAL A 105 12.01 -4.22 -3.44
N ASN A 106 12.80 -3.68 -2.52
CA ASN A 106 13.49 -4.48 -1.50
C ASN A 106 12.49 -5.18 -0.56
N CYS A 107 11.39 -4.51 -0.19
CA CYS A 107 10.34 -5.12 0.62
C CYS A 107 9.67 -6.29 -0.12
N VAL A 108 9.38 -6.12 -1.40
CA VAL A 108 8.81 -7.19 -2.23
C VAL A 108 9.76 -8.37 -2.30
N ASN A 109 11.04 -8.13 -2.58
CA ASN A 109 12.05 -9.19 -2.68
C ASN A 109 12.22 -9.94 -1.36
N ARG A 110 12.17 -9.23 -0.23
CA ARG A 110 12.21 -9.86 1.10
C ARG A 110 11.02 -10.80 1.31
N SER A 111 9.82 -10.35 0.97
CA SER A 111 8.62 -11.15 1.10
C SER A 111 8.67 -12.41 0.22
N LEU A 112 9.19 -12.29 -1.00
CA LEU A 112 9.35 -13.42 -1.90
C LEU A 112 10.33 -14.47 -1.36
N LYS A 113 11.37 -14.07 -0.63
CA LYS A 113 12.32 -14.99 -0.01
C LYS A 113 11.70 -15.81 1.13
N ILE A 114 10.70 -15.27 1.81
CA ILE A 114 9.97 -15.97 2.87
C ILE A 114 9.08 -17.07 2.27
N LEU A 115 8.51 -16.80 1.09
CA LEU A 115 7.69 -17.76 0.37
C LEU A 115 8.53 -18.90 -0.20
#